data_3f90859763074961a88b6b8ed783e9ca
#
_entry.id   3f90859763074961a88b6b8ed783e9ca
#
_cell.length_a   1.000
_cell.length_b   1.000
_cell.length_c   1.000
_cell.angle_alpha   90.00
_cell.angle_beta   90.00
_cell.angle_gamma   90.00
#
_symmetry.space_group_name_H-M   'P 1'
#
loop_
_entity.id
_entity.type
_entity.pdbx_description
1 polymer ?
#
loop_
_entity_poly.entity_id
_entity_poly.type
_entity_poly.pdbx_seq_one_letter_code
_entity_poly.pdbx_strand_id
1 'polypeptide(L)'
;MTTKRWVALIVAIAIALFAITVPKKEANFAFEDIFNEEGMTEEIVEPGSPTKKIVKLTIDGGIMSGGSSSLFGGEGYDHEFFLHQLQTAYEDPDVKGLFLEVNSPGGGVYESAEIARLIKQIQQDKKIPFYVSMKNMAASGGYYVAASADKIFATEETITGSIGVIMSNLNISELLDKLGIKDATVKSGDLKDMGSTNRPWTDKDREVLQTMVDNSYNRFVKIVADGRDMPEDKVREIADGRIYDGQQAVENGLVDALAFPEEALEEMKKEKTLKGASVISYETSASTWEKAFPFKIMNNWIKGFSSKNKLTPLGLPSLSEETPQLMYWYGGSAIHE
;
A
#
# COMPACT_ATOMS: atom_id res chain seq x y z
N MET A 1 2.70 3.81 50.94
CA MET A 1 2.89 3.67 49.46
C MET A 1 1.62 3.05 48.90
N THR A 2 1.14 3.58 47.75
CA THR A 2 -0.07 3.02 47.12
C THR A 2 0.26 1.69 46.42
N THR A 3 -0.71 0.81 46.29
CA THR A 3 -0.58 -0.52 45.64
C THR A 3 0.11 -0.41 44.27
N LYS A 4 -0.13 0.67 43.53
CA LYS A 4 0.52 0.96 42.23
C LYS A 4 2.03 1.16 42.33
N ARG A 5 2.52 1.76 43.42
CA ARG A 5 3.96 1.95 43.65
C ARG A 5 4.65 0.65 44.06
N TRP A 6 3.96 -0.24 44.76
CA TRP A 6 4.47 -1.59 45.07
C TRP A 6 4.59 -2.45 43.81
N VAL A 7 3.58 -2.42 42.92
CA VAL A 7 3.63 -3.14 41.64
C VAL A 7 4.78 -2.63 40.76
N ALA A 8 4.95 -1.31 40.67
CA ALA A 8 6.08 -0.72 39.91
C ALA A 8 7.44 -1.12 40.49
N LEU A 9 7.57 -1.19 41.81
CA LEU A 9 8.80 -1.61 42.48
C LEU A 9 9.10 -3.10 42.22
N ILE A 10 8.09 -3.96 42.27
CA ILE A 10 8.24 -5.41 41.98
C ILE A 10 8.65 -5.62 40.53
N VAL A 11 8.05 -4.89 39.58
CA VAL A 11 8.42 -4.96 38.17
C VAL A 11 9.84 -4.46 37.95
N ALA A 12 10.23 -3.36 38.58
CA ALA A 12 11.61 -2.84 38.48
C ALA A 12 12.65 -3.81 39.05
N ILE A 13 12.34 -4.46 40.20
CA ILE A 13 13.20 -5.50 40.81
C ILE A 13 13.27 -6.75 39.91
N ALA A 14 12.16 -7.18 39.31
CA ALA A 14 12.15 -8.29 38.37
C ALA A 14 13.01 -8.04 37.13
N ILE A 15 12.94 -6.82 36.57
CA ILE A 15 13.77 -6.39 35.45
C ILE A 15 15.25 -6.35 35.85
N ALA A 16 15.57 -5.81 37.06
CA ALA A 16 16.94 -5.74 37.55
C ALA A 16 17.52 -7.14 37.83
N LEU A 17 16.74 -8.06 38.39
CA LEU A 17 17.15 -9.45 38.60
C LEU A 17 17.36 -10.20 37.29
N PHE A 18 16.53 -9.96 36.31
CA PHE A 18 16.68 -10.52 34.95
C PHE A 18 17.98 -10.02 34.31
N ALA A 19 18.27 -8.73 34.40
CA ALA A 19 19.49 -8.13 33.88
C ALA A 19 20.79 -8.66 34.54
N ILE A 20 20.71 -9.15 35.76
CA ILE A 20 21.85 -9.73 36.50
C ILE A 20 22.08 -11.22 36.16
N THR A 21 21.01 -11.93 35.79
CA THR A 21 21.06 -13.38 35.53
C THR A 21 21.42 -13.73 34.09
N VAL A 22 21.32 -12.79 33.15
CA VAL A 22 21.70 -13.01 31.75
C VAL A 22 23.20 -12.78 31.59
N PRO A 23 23.98 -13.73 31.03
CA PRO A 23 25.39 -13.53 30.74
C PRO A 23 25.60 -12.30 29.86
N LYS A 24 26.51 -11.40 30.22
CA LYS A 24 26.71 -10.12 29.47
C LYS A 24 26.96 -10.30 27.96
N LYS A 25 27.47 -11.44 27.54
CA LYS A 25 27.70 -11.75 26.13
C LYS A 25 26.40 -12.06 25.37
N GLU A 26 25.43 -12.70 26.03
CA GLU A 26 24.12 -12.99 25.46
C GLU A 26 23.15 -11.79 25.59
N ALA A 27 23.33 -10.97 26.62
CA ALA A 27 22.54 -9.75 26.80
C ALA A 27 22.89 -8.68 25.75
N ASN A 28 24.16 -8.54 25.35
CA ASN A 28 24.54 -7.62 24.27
C ASN A 28 24.02 -8.09 22.91
N PHE A 29 24.06 -9.41 22.65
CA PHE A 29 23.51 -9.98 21.42
C PHE A 29 21.98 -9.78 21.36
N ALA A 30 21.30 -10.05 22.47
CA ALA A 30 19.84 -9.84 22.55
C ALA A 30 19.44 -8.35 22.52
N PHE A 31 20.29 -7.43 22.97
CA PHE A 31 19.99 -5.99 22.95
C PHE A 31 20.24 -5.37 21.57
N GLU A 32 21.27 -5.80 20.84
CA GLU A 32 21.50 -5.41 19.45
C GLU A 32 20.44 -6.02 18.51
N ASP A 33 20.02 -7.25 18.74
CA ASP A 33 18.94 -7.91 17.99
C ASP A 33 17.54 -7.33 18.29
N ILE A 34 17.35 -6.67 19.46
CA ILE A 34 16.09 -5.98 19.81
C ILE A 34 15.98 -4.62 19.11
N PHE A 35 17.11 -3.99 18.79
CA PHE A 35 17.13 -2.64 18.21
C PHE A 35 17.69 -2.58 16.78
N ASN A 36 18.30 -3.66 16.30
CA ASN A 36 18.76 -3.79 14.93
C ASN A 36 18.01 -4.94 14.26
N GLU A 37 17.31 -4.58 13.21
CA GLU A 37 16.61 -5.40 12.24
C GLU A 37 15.17 -5.76 12.60
N GLU A 38 14.27 -5.08 11.96
CA GLU A 38 13.06 -5.67 11.42
C GLU A 38 13.46 -6.77 10.44
N GLY A 39 13.95 -7.89 10.97
CA GLY A 39 14.36 -9.04 10.20
C GLY A 39 13.15 -9.61 9.49
N MET A 40 13.22 -9.67 8.17
CA MET A 40 12.24 -10.38 7.36
C MET A 40 12.52 -11.87 7.41
N THR A 41 11.50 -12.67 7.71
CA THR A 41 11.58 -14.14 7.70
C THR A 41 10.79 -14.71 6.55
N GLU A 42 11.34 -15.75 5.92
CA GLU A 42 10.60 -16.54 4.93
C GLU A 42 9.64 -17.49 5.63
N GLU A 43 8.38 -17.46 5.25
CA GLU A 43 7.38 -18.45 5.61
C GLU A 43 7.10 -19.36 4.40
N ILE A 44 7.10 -20.66 4.63
CA ILE A 44 6.78 -21.63 3.57
C ILE A 44 5.27 -21.79 3.50
N VAL A 45 4.68 -21.18 2.48
CA VAL A 45 3.23 -21.31 2.16
C VAL A 45 2.95 -22.69 1.58
N GLU A 46 3.80 -23.14 0.64
CA GLU A 46 3.71 -24.48 0.06
C GLU A 46 5.12 -25.09 -0.06
N PRO A 47 5.30 -26.33 0.41
CA PRO A 47 6.60 -26.98 0.35
C PRO A 47 7.00 -27.34 -1.10
N GLY A 48 8.29 -27.21 -1.39
CA GLY A 48 8.87 -27.53 -2.70
C GLY A 48 10.39 -27.47 -2.65
N SER A 49 11.01 -27.24 -3.80
CA SER A 49 12.46 -27.11 -3.92
C SER A 49 12.94 -25.81 -3.25
N PRO A 50 13.90 -25.85 -2.32
CA PRO A 50 14.44 -24.65 -1.68
C PRO A 50 15.28 -23.77 -2.64
N THR A 51 15.73 -24.32 -3.77
CA THR A 51 16.51 -23.60 -4.78
C THR A 51 15.65 -23.06 -5.93
N LYS A 52 14.33 -23.17 -5.82
CA LYS A 52 13.35 -22.61 -6.74
C LYS A 52 12.19 -22.08 -5.92
N LYS A 53 12.08 -20.78 -5.80
CA LYS A 53 11.05 -20.13 -5.00
C LYS A 53 10.11 -19.32 -5.88
N ILE A 54 8.82 -19.42 -5.63
CA ILE A 54 7.80 -18.44 -6.04
C ILE A 54 7.54 -17.58 -4.82
N VAL A 55 7.79 -16.29 -4.92
CA VAL A 55 7.47 -15.34 -3.85
C VAL A 55 6.02 -14.91 -4.01
N LYS A 56 5.19 -15.23 -3.03
CA LYS A 56 3.83 -14.77 -2.90
C LYS A 56 3.82 -13.44 -2.14
N LEU A 57 3.37 -12.39 -2.82
CA LEU A 57 3.23 -11.03 -2.31
C LEU A 57 1.76 -10.66 -2.19
N THR A 58 1.41 -9.74 -1.30
CA THR A 58 0.03 -9.29 -1.13
C THR A 58 -0.03 -7.77 -0.98
N ILE A 59 -0.89 -7.13 -1.79
CA ILE A 59 -1.33 -5.75 -1.58
C ILE A 59 -2.76 -5.81 -1.10
N ASP A 60 -3.01 -5.45 0.17
CA ASP A 60 -4.36 -5.41 0.76
C ASP A 60 -4.61 -4.04 1.40
N GLY A 61 -5.44 -3.23 0.74
CA GLY A 61 -5.73 -1.86 1.14
C GLY A 61 -5.21 -0.79 0.18
N GLY A 62 -5.23 0.47 0.61
CA GLY A 62 -4.78 1.62 -0.19
C GLY A 62 -3.26 1.65 -0.35
N ILE A 63 -2.78 1.85 -1.56
CA ILE A 63 -1.35 1.95 -1.87
C ILE A 63 -0.87 3.35 -1.53
N MET A 64 -0.44 3.56 -0.28
CA MET A 64 -0.02 4.87 0.23
C MET A 64 1.16 4.74 1.19
N SER A 65 2.06 5.71 1.18
CA SER A 65 3.11 5.85 2.19
C SER A 65 2.53 6.34 3.51
N GLY A 66 3.12 5.91 4.64
CA GLY A 66 2.72 6.37 5.98
C GLY A 66 1.78 5.45 6.75
N GLY A 67 1.56 4.22 6.29
CA GLY A 67 0.76 3.20 6.98
C GLY A 67 -0.72 3.54 6.98
N SER A 68 -1.52 2.92 6.13
CA SER A 68 -2.97 3.03 6.22
C SER A 68 -3.42 2.29 7.48
N SER A 69 -3.80 3.02 8.52
CA SER A 69 -4.64 2.43 9.56
C SER A 69 -5.93 1.99 8.87
N SER A 70 -6.10 0.67 8.71
CA SER A 70 -7.32 0.13 8.12
C SER A 70 -8.51 0.65 8.92
N LEU A 71 -9.43 1.36 8.27
CA LEU A 71 -10.72 1.79 8.83
C LEU A 71 -11.53 0.63 9.43
N PHE A 72 -11.18 -0.61 9.10
CA PHE A 72 -11.82 -1.84 9.57
C PHE A 72 -10.97 -2.66 10.54
N GLY A 73 -9.90 -2.08 11.14
CA GLY A 73 -9.15 -2.71 12.24
C GLY A 73 -8.25 -3.88 11.84
N GLY A 74 -7.91 -4.05 10.56
CA GLY A 74 -6.88 -4.96 10.07
C GLY A 74 -5.50 -4.29 10.01
N GLU A 75 -4.44 -5.09 9.97
CA GLU A 75 -3.11 -4.63 9.57
C GLU A 75 -3.22 -4.22 8.10
N GLY A 76 -3.21 -2.90 7.81
CA GLY A 76 -3.33 -2.37 6.45
C GLY A 76 -2.02 -2.52 5.68
N TYR A 77 -2.07 -2.22 4.37
CA TYR A 77 -0.90 -2.18 3.51
C TYR A 77 0.20 -1.27 4.09
N ASP A 78 1.41 -1.79 4.18
CA ASP A 78 2.61 -1.05 4.54
C ASP A 78 3.53 -0.96 3.31
N HIS A 79 3.74 0.27 2.84
CA HIS A 79 4.48 0.52 1.61
C HIS A 79 5.96 0.17 1.72
N GLU A 80 6.59 0.59 2.80
CA GLU A 80 8.02 0.36 3.03
C GLU A 80 8.31 -1.14 3.20
N PHE A 81 7.46 -1.83 3.96
CA PHE A 81 7.57 -3.27 4.11
C PHE A 81 7.38 -4.00 2.77
N PHE A 82 6.42 -3.57 1.94
CA PHE A 82 6.20 -4.16 0.63
C PHE A 82 7.39 -3.94 -0.32
N LEU A 83 7.99 -2.75 -0.32
CA LEU A 83 9.21 -2.48 -1.09
C LEU A 83 10.38 -3.33 -0.59
N HIS A 84 10.51 -3.52 0.72
CA HIS A 84 11.53 -4.40 1.29
C HIS A 84 11.34 -5.87 0.88
N GLN A 85 10.08 -6.37 0.84
CA GLN A 85 9.78 -7.70 0.31
C GLN A 85 10.24 -7.85 -1.15
N LEU A 86 9.98 -6.85 -2.00
CA LEU A 86 10.42 -6.85 -3.39
C LEU A 86 11.95 -6.81 -3.50
N GLN A 87 12.62 -6.02 -2.67
CA GLN A 87 14.08 -5.94 -2.66
C GLN A 87 14.69 -7.28 -2.22
N THR A 88 14.15 -7.92 -1.18
CA THR A 88 14.58 -9.25 -0.72
C THR A 88 14.40 -10.30 -1.83
N ALA A 89 13.25 -10.28 -2.52
CA ALA A 89 13.00 -11.15 -3.67
C ALA A 89 13.96 -10.88 -4.83
N TYR A 90 14.39 -9.64 -5.02
CA TYR A 90 15.39 -9.28 -6.04
C TYR A 90 16.77 -9.85 -5.71
N GLU A 91 17.17 -9.78 -4.45
CA GLU A 91 18.51 -10.21 -3.99
C GLU A 91 18.65 -11.73 -3.88
N ASP A 92 17.56 -12.46 -3.61
CA ASP A 92 17.59 -13.92 -3.49
C ASP A 92 17.75 -14.61 -4.87
N PRO A 93 18.88 -15.29 -5.13
CA PRO A 93 19.13 -15.98 -6.41
C PRO A 93 18.18 -17.16 -6.65
N ASP A 94 17.55 -17.70 -5.61
CA ASP A 94 16.65 -18.84 -5.69
C ASP A 94 15.20 -18.45 -6.05
N VAL A 95 14.88 -17.15 -6.03
CA VAL A 95 13.59 -16.65 -6.51
C VAL A 95 13.52 -16.75 -8.02
N LYS A 96 12.51 -17.51 -8.51
CA LYS A 96 12.28 -17.85 -9.91
C LYS A 96 10.91 -17.38 -10.43
N GLY A 97 10.07 -16.77 -9.59
CA GLY A 97 8.79 -16.22 -9.98
C GLY A 97 8.21 -15.32 -8.90
N LEU A 98 7.42 -14.33 -9.33
CA LEU A 98 6.64 -13.44 -8.45
C LEU A 98 5.15 -13.71 -8.66
N PHE A 99 4.42 -13.94 -7.59
CA PHE A 99 2.97 -14.07 -7.57
C PHE A 99 2.38 -13.01 -6.66
N LEU A 100 1.59 -12.09 -7.21
CA LEU A 100 1.01 -10.97 -6.46
C LEU A 100 -0.51 -11.13 -6.33
N GLU A 101 -1.01 -11.19 -5.12
CA GLU A 101 -2.43 -11.02 -4.82
C GLU A 101 -2.74 -9.54 -4.58
N VAL A 102 -3.77 -9.01 -5.26
CA VAL A 102 -4.17 -7.61 -5.14
C VAL A 102 -5.60 -7.51 -4.64
N ASN A 103 -5.79 -6.80 -3.52
CA ASN A 103 -7.08 -6.36 -3.00
C ASN A 103 -6.99 -4.88 -2.65
N SER A 104 -7.03 -4.00 -3.67
CA SER A 104 -6.75 -2.57 -3.51
C SER A 104 -7.62 -1.69 -4.38
N PRO A 105 -8.17 -0.59 -3.84
CA PRO A 105 -8.82 0.46 -4.63
C PRO A 105 -7.84 1.36 -5.39
N GLY A 106 -6.54 1.17 -5.18
CA GLY A 106 -5.47 2.02 -5.69
C GLY A 106 -4.83 2.87 -4.60
N GLY A 107 -4.29 4.03 -4.97
CA GLY A 107 -3.61 4.91 -4.04
C GLY A 107 -2.80 6.01 -4.71
N GLY A 108 -1.66 6.36 -4.11
CA GLY A 108 -0.74 7.38 -4.60
C GLY A 108 -0.13 7.02 -5.95
N VAL A 109 -0.01 8.03 -6.80
CA VAL A 109 0.62 7.88 -8.12
C VAL A 109 2.09 7.48 -7.98
N TYR A 110 2.79 8.07 -7.01
CA TYR A 110 4.19 7.80 -6.75
C TYR A 110 4.41 6.36 -6.28
N GLU A 111 3.68 5.93 -5.27
CA GLU A 111 3.79 4.61 -4.66
C GLU A 111 3.46 3.50 -5.68
N SER A 112 2.39 3.67 -6.45
CA SER A 112 2.02 2.72 -7.51
C SER A 112 3.11 2.63 -8.59
N ALA A 113 3.70 3.76 -8.97
CA ALA A 113 4.78 3.80 -9.96
C ALA A 113 6.09 3.19 -9.42
N GLU A 114 6.39 3.38 -8.14
CA GLU A 114 7.58 2.81 -7.50
C GLU A 114 7.52 1.29 -7.45
N ILE A 115 6.39 0.71 -7.04
CA ILE A 115 6.15 -0.73 -7.06
C ILE A 115 6.29 -1.28 -8.49
N ALA A 116 5.57 -0.69 -9.45
CA ALA A 116 5.59 -1.16 -10.84
C ALA A 116 7.00 -1.10 -11.45
N ARG A 117 7.77 -0.04 -11.13
CA ARG A 117 9.17 0.09 -11.56
C ARG A 117 10.05 -1.03 -11.00
N LEU A 118 9.93 -1.32 -9.71
CA LEU A 118 10.75 -2.32 -9.05
C LEU A 118 10.41 -3.74 -9.54
N ILE A 119 9.12 -4.07 -9.67
CA ILE A 119 8.68 -5.34 -10.25
C ILE A 119 9.22 -5.50 -11.67
N LYS A 120 9.09 -4.48 -12.51
CA LYS A 120 9.62 -4.50 -13.88
C LYS A 120 11.13 -4.72 -13.92
N GLN A 121 11.88 -4.10 -13.01
CA GLN A 121 13.32 -4.31 -12.87
C GLN A 121 13.62 -5.78 -12.53
N ILE A 122 12.92 -6.35 -11.55
CA ILE A 122 13.09 -7.76 -11.14
C ILE A 122 12.83 -8.70 -12.33
N GLN A 123 11.71 -8.49 -13.06
CA GLN A 123 11.38 -9.29 -14.24
C GLN A 123 12.49 -9.25 -15.30
N GLN A 124 13.01 -8.05 -15.59
CA GLN A 124 14.02 -7.86 -16.64
C GLN A 124 15.38 -8.44 -16.24
N ASP A 125 15.84 -8.20 -15.02
CA ASP A 125 17.17 -8.61 -14.56
C ASP A 125 17.22 -10.13 -14.28
N LYS A 126 16.19 -10.67 -13.64
CA LYS A 126 16.11 -12.11 -13.29
C LYS A 126 15.48 -12.97 -14.38
N LYS A 127 14.76 -12.38 -15.33
CA LYS A 127 13.99 -13.06 -16.40
C LYS A 127 13.03 -14.11 -15.84
N ILE A 128 12.28 -13.72 -14.83
CA ILE A 128 11.32 -14.55 -14.12
C ILE A 128 9.89 -14.11 -14.44
N PRO A 129 8.93 -15.04 -14.47
CA PRO A 129 7.52 -14.72 -14.65
C PRO A 129 6.96 -13.95 -13.45
N PHE A 130 6.06 -13.03 -13.75
CA PHE A 130 5.26 -12.27 -12.79
C PHE A 130 3.78 -12.47 -13.08
N TYR A 131 3.04 -13.08 -12.17
CA TYR A 131 1.61 -13.32 -12.27
C TYR A 131 0.87 -12.52 -11.20
N VAL A 132 -0.32 -12.04 -11.56
CA VAL A 132 -1.20 -11.31 -10.65
C VAL A 132 -2.54 -12.03 -10.54
N SER A 133 -3.03 -12.16 -9.32
CA SER A 133 -4.39 -12.57 -9.00
C SER A 133 -5.12 -11.44 -8.29
N MET A 134 -6.17 -10.95 -8.91
CA MET A 134 -7.05 -9.93 -8.36
C MET A 134 -8.09 -10.59 -7.46
N LYS A 135 -8.22 -10.11 -6.21
CA LYS A 135 -9.24 -10.57 -5.27
C LYS A 135 -10.53 -9.76 -5.45
N ASN A 136 -11.09 -9.26 -4.37
CA ASN A 136 -12.32 -8.48 -4.43
C ASN A 136 -12.17 -7.21 -5.28
N MET A 137 -11.00 -6.55 -5.20
CA MET A 137 -10.75 -5.30 -5.93
C MET A 137 -9.29 -5.20 -6.36
N ALA A 138 -9.05 -4.76 -7.60
CA ALA A 138 -7.75 -4.33 -8.08
C ALA A 138 -7.95 -3.18 -9.07
N ALA A 139 -8.28 -2.00 -8.54
CA ALA A 139 -8.68 -0.84 -9.32
C ALA A 139 -7.62 0.25 -9.28
N SER A 140 -7.58 1.09 -10.31
CA SER A 140 -6.76 2.29 -10.38
C SER A 140 -5.27 1.98 -10.12
N GLY A 141 -4.65 2.48 -9.02
CA GLY A 141 -3.27 2.12 -8.64
C GLY A 141 -3.03 0.63 -8.49
N GLY A 142 -4.03 -0.14 -8.02
CA GLY A 142 -3.97 -1.60 -7.97
C GLY A 142 -3.86 -2.23 -9.36
N TYR A 143 -4.62 -1.73 -10.34
CA TYR A 143 -4.48 -2.14 -11.74
C TYR A 143 -3.16 -1.65 -12.35
N TYR A 144 -2.70 -0.44 -12.02
CA TYR A 144 -1.43 0.11 -12.48
C TYR A 144 -0.26 -0.84 -12.17
N VAL A 145 -0.22 -1.36 -10.94
CA VAL A 145 0.81 -2.34 -10.52
C VAL A 145 0.65 -3.67 -11.28
N ALA A 146 -0.60 -4.12 -11.46
CA ALA A 146 -0.90 -5.39 -12.11
C ALA A 146 -0.63 -5.38 -13.63
N ALA A 147 -0.76 -4.23 -14.29
CA ALA A 147 -0.81 -4.10 -15.75
C ALA A 147 0.40 -4.70 -16.48
N SER A 148 1.59 -4.75 -15.85
CA SER A 148 2.82 -5.28 -16.43
C SER A 148 3.03 -6.78 -16.19
N ALA A 149 2.07 -7.48 -15.59
CA ALA A 149 2.19 -8.91 -15.34
C ALA A 149 2.11 -9.73 -16.66
N ASP A 150 2.83 -10.84 -16.68
CA ASP A 150 2.78 -11.80 -17.81
C ASP A 150 1.41 -12.47 -17.92
N LYS A 151 0.74 -12.69 -16.76
CA LYS A 151 -0.67 -13.10 -16.70
C LYS A 151 -1.39 -12.44 -15.53
N ILE A 152 -2.61 -12.00 -15.78
CA ILE A 152 -3.50 -11.40 -14.80
C ILE A 152 -4.76 -12.24 -14.71
N PHE A 153 -5.12 -12.64 -13.50
CA PHE A 153 -6.33 -13.39 -13.19
C PHE A 153 -7.27 -12.56 -12.30
N ALA A 154 -8.56 -12.74 -12.50
CA ALA A 154 -9.62 -12.16 -11.69
C ALA A 154 -10.73 -13.18 -11.45
N THR A 155 -11.63 -12.94 -10.50
CA THR A 155 -12.90 -13.68 -10.42
C THR A 155 -13.99 -12.90 -11.14
N GLU A 156 -15.16 -13.50 -11.37
CA GLU A 156 -16.32 -12.80 -11.96
C GLU A 156 -16.73 -11.58 -11.10
N GLU A 157 -16.59 -11.70 -9.78
CA GLU A 157 -16.97 -10.68 -8.80
C GLU A 157 -15.90 -9.60 -8.56
N THR A 158 -14.73 -9.75 -9.15
CA THR A 158 -13.64 -8.78 -9.00
C THR A 158 -14.03 -7.43 -9.62
N ILE A 159 -13.79 -6.36 -8.89
CA ILE A 159 -13.88 -4.99 -9.40
C ILE A 159 -12.49 -4.53 -9.83
N THR A 160 -12.32 -4.14 -11.09
CA THR A 160 -11.04 -3.66 -11.63
C THR A 160 -11.20 -2.49 -12.59
N GLY A 161 -10.15 -2.13 -13.33
CA GLY A 161 -10.16 -0.95 -14.20
C GLY A 161 -9.91 0.34 -13.40
N SER A 162 -10.84 1.31 -13.45
CA SER A 162 -10.63 2.66 -12.89
C SER A 162 -9.30 3.26 -13.38
N ILE A 163 -9.00 3.06 -14.69
CA ILE A 163 -7.80 3.58 -15.32
C ILE A 163 -8.00 5.08 -15.52
N GLY A 164 -7.42 5.85 -14.61
CA GLY A 164 -7.61 7.30 -14.54
C GLY A 164 -6.82 7.92 -13.41
N VAL A 165 -6.81 9.24 -13.36
CA VAL A 165 -6.14 10.03 -12.32
C VAL A 165 -7.08 11.09 -11.82
N ILE A 166 -7.16 11.23 -10.51
CA ILE A 166 -7.90 12.32 -9.87
C ILE A 166 -6.98 13.15 -9.00
N MET A 167 -7.31 14.44 -8.89
CA MET A 167 -6.84 15.33 -7.83
C MET A 167 -8.08 15.94 -7.21
N SER A 168 -8.47 15.43 -6.04
CA SER A 168 -9.66 15.88 -5.33
C SER A 168 -9.33 17.06 -4.42
N ASN A 169 -10.19 18.06 -4.39
CA ASN A 169 -10.09 19.19 -3.48
C ASN A 169 -11.50 19.72 -3.17
N LEU A 170 -11.72 20.01 -1.89
CA LEU A 170 -12.96 20.65 -1.44
C LEU A 170 -12.77 22.15 -1.34
N ASN A 171 -13.56 22.94 -2.07
CA ASN A 171 -13.55 24.40 -1.96
C ASN A 171 -14.64 24.88 -1.00
N ILE A 172 -14.25 25.57 0.06
CA ILE A 172 -15.15 26.09 1.09
C ILE A 172 -15.20 27.63 1.12
N SER A 173 -14.63 28.30 0.13
CA SER A 173 -14.52 29.76 0.11
C SER A 173 -15.86 30.49 0.27
N GLU A 174 -16.93 30.03 -0.41
CA GLU A 174 -18.26 30.63 -0.27
C GLU A 174 -18.86 30.43 1.13
N LEU A 175 -18.55 29.33 1.80
CA LEU A 175 -18.97 29.11 3.19
C LEU A 175 -18.25 30.08 4.12
N LEU A 176 -16.95 30.29 3.95
CA LEU A 176 -16.16 31.25 4.73
C LEU A 176 -16.70 32.68 4.55
N ASP A 177 -17.02 33.09 3.33
CA ASP A 177 -17.62 34.38 3.03
C ASP A 177 -18.97 34.56 3.75
N LYS A 178 -19.84 33.56 3.76
CA LYS A 178 -21.14 33.60 4.47
C LYS A 178 -20.96 33.73 5.98
N LEU A 179 -19.87 33.19 6.53
CA LEU A 179 -19.53 33.28 7.95
C LEU A 179 -18.75 34.56 8.30
N GLY A 180 -18.45 35.42 7.32
CA GLY A 180 -17.66 36.64 7.51
C GLY A 180 -16.18 36.36 7.77
N ILE A 181 -15.68 35.16 7.49
CA ILE A 181 -14.27 34.79 7.63
C ILE A 181 -13.55 35.08 6.32
N LYS A 182 -12.43 35.78 6.41
CA LYS A 182 -11.64 36.15 5.22
C LYS A 182 -10.26 35.50 5.27
N ASP A 183 -9.85 34.91 4.17
CA ASP A 183 -8.48 34.48 3.96
C ASP A 183 -7.59 35.72 3.80
N ALA A 184 -6.57 35.85 4.65
CA ALA A 184 -5.61 36.95 4.67
C ALA A 184 -4.20 36.46 4.26
N THR A 185 -4.12 35.44 3.42
CA THR A 185 -2.87 34.82 2.99
C THR A 185 -1.97 35.83 2.25
N VAL A 186 -0.72 35.94 2.69
CA VAL A 186 0.35 36.68 2.00
C VAL A 186 1.24 35.67 1.27
N LYS A 187 1.45 35.88 -0.03
CA LYS A 187 2.15 34.93 -0.88
C LYS A 187 3.15 35.62 -1.82
N SER A 188 4.23 34.93 -2.14
CA SER A 188 5.29 35.41 -3.03
C SER A 188 4.91 35.40 -4.52
N GLY A 189 3.83 34.74 -4.88
CA GLY A 189 3.34 34.63 -6.27
C GLY A 189 1.92 34.09 -6.31
N ASP A 190 1.19 34.38 -7.41
CA ASP A 190 -0.24 34.12 -7.53
C ASP A 190 -0.61 32.63 -7.36
N LEU A 191 0.25 31.73 -7.82
CA LEU A 191 0.00 30.29 -7.77
C LEU A 191 0.57 29.59 -6.52
N LYS A 192 1.14 30.34 -5.54
CA LYS A 192 1.79 29.72 -4.38
C LYS A 192 0.80 28.98 -3.47
N ASP A 193 -0.46 29.40 -3.48
CA ASP A 193 -1.60 28.79 -2.78
C ASP A 193 -2.55 28.05 -3.74
N MET A 194 -2.03 27.60 -4.88
CA MET A 194 -2.76 26.77 -5.82
C MET A 194 -3.27 25.50 -5.11
N GLY A 195 -4.54 25.16 -5.31
CA GLY A 195 -5.19 24.07 -4.56
C GLY A 195 -5.74 24.49 -3.20
N SER A 196 -5.68 25.77 -2.81
CA SER A 196 -6.32 26.25 -1.57
C SER A 196 -7.81 25.94 -1.54
N THR A 197 -8.27 25.51 -0.38
CA THR A 197 -9.69 25.29 -0.06
C THR A 197 -10.44 26.59 0.21
N ASN A 198 -9.70 27.66 0.56
CA ASN A 198 -10.23 28.89 1.14
C ASN A 198 -10.51 29.99 0.09
N ARG A 199 -10.08 29.82 -1.15
CA ARG A 199 -10.38 30.74 -2.25
C ARG A 199 -10.87 30.01 -3.49
N PRO A 200 -11.64 30.68 -4.38
CA PRO A 200 -11.96 30.12 -5.69
C PRO A 200 -10.69 29.83 -6.50
N TRP A 201 -10.71 28.75 -7.25
CA TRP A 201 -9.63 28.45 -8.20
C TRP A 201 -9.76 29.33 -9.44
N THR A 202 -8.65 29.91 -9.84
CA THR A 202 -8.53 30.63 -11.12
C THR A 202 -8.38 29.63 -12.28
N ASP A 203 -8.59 30.09 -13.51
CA ASP A 203 -8.34 29.28 -14.71
C ASP A 203 -6.87 28.82 -14.78
N LYS A 204 -5.95 29.66 -14.31
CA LYS A 204 -4.52 29.34 -14.25
C LYS A 204 -4.19 28.26 -13.24
N ASP A 205 -4.85 28.24 -12.09
CA ASP A 205 -4.75 27.12 -11.13
C ASP A 205 -5.20 25.81 -11.79
N ARG A 206 -6.36 25.86 -12.48
CA ARG A 206 -6.91 24.68 -13.16
C ARG A 206 -6.02 24.17 -14.27
N GLU A 207 -5.48 25.04 -15.10
CA GLU A 207 -4.58 24.70 -16.20
C GLU A 207 -3.34 23.93 -15.69
N VAL A 208 -2.69 24.45 -14.65
CA VAL A 208 -1.50 23.81 -14.08
C VAL A 208 -1.84 22.43 -13.47
N LEU A 209 -2.90 22.36 -12.68
CA LEU A 209 -3.32 21.09 -12.03
C LEU A 209 -3.79 20.07 -13.07
N GLN A 210 -4.55 20.51 -14.09
CA GLN A 210 -5.00 19.61 -15.16
C GLN A 210 -3.82 19.05 -15.95
N THR A 211 -2.81 19.86 -16.25
CA THR A 211 -1.58 19.38 -16.91
C THR A 211 -0.90 18.26 -16.09
N MET A 212 -0.86 18.36 -14.77
CA MET A 212 -0.29 17.32 -13.92
C MET A 212 -1.13 16.03 -13.95
N VAL A 213 -2.46 16.16 -13.95
CA VAL A 213 -3.39 15.03 -14.09
C VAL A 213 -3.20 14.35 -15.43
N ASP A 214 -3.17 15.12 -16.53
CA ASP A 214 -3.02 14.61 -17.89
C ASP A 214 -1.67 13.89 -18.08
N ASN A 215 -0.59 14.42 -17.54
CA ASN A 215 0.71 13.78 -17.60
C ASN A 215 0.71 12.42 -16.85
N SER A 216 0.05 12.35 -15.70
CA SER A 216 -0.07 11.11 -14.94
C SER A 216 -0.98 10.10 -15.63
N TYR A 217 -2.09 10.57 -16.20
CA TYR A 217 -2.98 9.75 -17.02
C TYR A 217 -2.28 9.16 -18.25
N ASN A 218 -1.51 9.97 -18.99
CA ASN A 218 -0.76 9.48 -20.13
C ASN A 218 0.27 8.41 -19.75
N ARG A 219 0.91 8.53 -18.58
CA ARG A 219 1.80 7.46 -18.05
C ARG A 219 1.02 6.20 -17.74
N PHE A 220 -0.19 6.32 -17.17
CA PHE A 220 -1.03 5.15 -16.89
C PHE A 220 -1.45 4.44 -18.17
N VAL A 221 -1.96 5.19 -19.15
CA VAL A 221 -2.31 4.65 -20.48
C VAL A 221 -1.13 3.90 -21.08
N LYS A 222 0.07 4.50 -21.04
CA LYS A 222 1.27 3.86 -21.57
C LYS A 222 1.63 2.56 -20.85
N ILE A 223 1.54 2.50 -19.53
CA ILE A 223 1.83 1.28 -18.77
C ILE A 223 0.85 0.17 -19.14
N VAL A 224 -0.43 0.48 -19.28
CA VAL A 224 -1.45 -0.48 -19.72
C VAL A 224 -1.18 -0.93 -21.15
N ALA A 225 -0.90 -0.01 -22.05
CA ALA A 225 -0.60 -0.31 -23.46
C ALA A 225 0.62 -1.26 -23.57
N ASP A 226 1.71 -0.91 -22.89
CA ASP A 226 2.94 -1.71 -22.88
C ASP A 226 2.73 -3.08 -22.22
N GLY A 227 1.98 -3.15 -21.12
CA GLY A 227 1.81 -4.38 -20.34
C GLY A 227 0.76 -5.34 -20.91
N ARG A 228 -0.23 -4.81 -21.63
CA ARG A 228 -1.31 -5.61 -22.25
C ARG A 228 -1.15 -5.79 -23.77
N ASP A 229 -0.03 -5.33 -24.34
CA ASP A 229 0.24 -5.33 -25.80
C ASP A 229 -0.92 -4.72 -26.59
N MET A 230 -1.43 -3.56 -26.13
CA MET A 230 -2.54 -2.85 -26.73
C MET A 230 -2.08 -1.52 -27.33
N PRO A 231 -2.65 -1.09 -28.48
CA PRO A 231 -2.47 0.29 -28.94
C PRO A 231 -3.01 1.29 -27.91
N GLU A 232 -2.29 2.41 -27.68
CA GLU A 232 -2.74 3.43 -26.71
C GLU A 232 -4.15 3.96 -27.00
N ASP A 233 -4.55 4.09 -28.25
CA ASP A 233 -5.90 4.54 -28.61
C ASP A 233 -6.97 3.57 -28.10
N LYS A 234 -6.69 2.25 -28.17
CA LYS A 234 -7.60 1.23 -27.61
C LYS A 234 -7.65 1.29 -26.09
N VAL A 235 -6.51 1.53 -25.44
CA VAL A 235 -6.49 1.75 -24.00
C VAL A 235 -7.33 2.96 -23.62
N ARG A 236 -7.23 4.08 -24.36
CA ARG A 236 -7.99 5.31 -24.10
C ARG A 236 -9.51 5.12 -24.22
N GLU A 237 -9.99 4.22 -25.09
CA GLU A 237 -11.41 3.89 -25.22
C GLU A 237 -12.01 3.28 -23.94
N ILE A 238 -11.17 2.58 -23.14
CA ILE A 238 -11.56 1.86 -21.92
C ILE A 238 -11.00 2.49 -20.65
N ALA A 239 -10.24 3.58 -20.75
CA ALA A 239 -9.49 4.23 -19.67
C ALA A 239 -10.08 5.62 -19.32
N ASP A 240 -11.39 5.73 -19.21
CA ASP A 240 -12.09 6.96 -18.83
C ASP A 240 -12.38 7.03 -17.31
N GLY A 241 -11.75 6.14 -16.53
CA GLY A 241 -11.95 6.04 -15.10
C GLY A 241 -13.08 5.08 -14.68
N ARG A 242 -13.76 4.43 -15.63
CA ARG A 242 -14.80 3.45 -15.30
C ARG A 242 -14.22 2.17 -14.72
N ILE A 243 -15.05 1.46 -13.96
CA ILE A 243 -14.73 0.13 -13.43
C ILE A 243 -15.35 -0.95 -14.33
N TYR A 244 -14.81 -2.15 -14.16
CA TYR A 244 -15.24 -3.38 -14.83
C TYR A 244 -15.36 -4.49 -13.81
N ASP A 245 -16.28 -5.43 -14.02
CA ASP A 245 -16.23 -6.74 -13.39
C ASP A 245 -15.19 -7.64 -14.09
N GLY A 246 -14.94 -8.82 -13.52
CA GLY A 246 -13.90 -9.70 -14.05
C GLY A 246 -14.19 -10.15 -15.49
N GLN A 247 -15.43 -10.44 -15.83
CA GLN A 247 -15.83 -10.85 -17.19
C GLN A 247 -15.59 -9.72 -18.20
N GLN A 248 -16.03 -8.51 -17.89
CA GLN A 248 -15.79 -7.32 -18.72
C GLN A 248 -14.30 -7.03 -18.88
N ALA A 249 -13.52 -7.25 -17.83
CA ALA A 249 -12.07 -7.05 -17.87
C ALA A 249 -11.36 -8.06 -18.80
N VAL A 250 -11.83 -9.31 -18.85
CA VAL A 250 -11.36 -10.29 -19.82
C VAL A 250 -11.74 -9.88 -21.25
N GLU A 251 -12.99 -9.47 -21.47
CA GLU A 251 -13.48 -9.03 -22.78
C GLU A 251 -12.72 -7.82 -23.32
N ASN A 252 -12.32 -6.91 -22.42
CA ASN A 252 -11.54 -5.71 -22.75
C ASN A 252 -10.03 -6.00 -22.86
N GLY A 253 -9.56 -7.22 -22.54
CA GLY A 253 -8.15 -7.60 -22.55
C GLY A 253 -7.33 -7.05 -21.37
N LEU A 254 -7.98 -6.53 -20.35
CA LEU A 254 -7.35 -6.05 -19.11
C LEU A 254 -6.93 -7.21 -18.19
N VAL A 255 -7.59 -8.35 -18.31
CA VAL A 255 -7.37 -9.60 -17.57
C VAL A 255 -7.25 -10.74 -18.56
N ASP A 256 -6.40 -11.74 -18.27
CA ASP A 256 -6.15 -12.86 -19.19
C ASP A 256 -7.16 -13.99 -19.03
N ALA A 257 -7.59 -14.27 -17.80
CA ALA A 257 -8.57 -15.33 -17.52
C ALA A 257 -9.26 -15.13 -16.17
N LEU A 258 -10.42 -15.78 -16.03
CA LEU A 258 -11.12 -15.88 -14.75
C LEU A 258 -10.56 -17.07 -13.98
N ALA A 259 -10.08 -16.82 -12.76
CA ALA A 259 -9.61 -17.84 -11.83
C ALA A 259 -9.54 -17.26 -10.40
N PHE A 260 -9.74 -18.12 -9.40
CA PHE A 260 -9.41 -17.83 -8.02
C PHE A 260 -7.89 -17.84 -7.78
N PRO A 261 -7.39 -17.22 -6.70
CA PRO A 261 -5.94 -17.11 -6.46
C PRO A 261 -5.22 -18.46 -6.45
N GLU A 262 -5.83 -19.49 -5.90
CA GLU A 262 -5.27 -20.84 -5.85
C GLU A 262 -5.08 -21.43 -7.25
N GLU A 263 -6.07 -21.22 -8.13
CA GLU A 263 -6.04 -21.71 -9.51
C GLU A 263 -5.00 -20.94 -10.35
N ALA A 264 -4.90 -19.62 -10.13
CA ALA A 264 -3.91 -18.76 -10.76
C ALA A 264 -2.47 -19.17 -10.36
N LEU A 265 -2.25 -19.50 -9.08
CA LEU A 265 -0.98 -19.99 -8.58
C LEU A 265 -0.63 -21.36 -9.18
N GLU A 266 -1.60 -22.27 -9.26
CA GLU A 266 -1.41 -23.58 -9.92
C GLU A 266 -1.10 -23.42 -11.41
N GLU A 267 -1.68 -22.42 -12.08
CA GLU A 267 -1.33 -22.10 -13.47
C GLU A 267 0.12 -21.64 -13.57
N MET A 268 0.58 -20.78 -12.67
CA MET A 268 1.97 -20.31 -12.62
C MET A 268 2.96 -21.47 -12.40
N LYS A 269 2.64 -22.44 -11.54
CA LYS A 269 3.48 -23.62 -11.27
C LYS A 269 3.65 -24.54 -12.48
N LYS A 270 2.79 -24.43 -13.51
CA LYS A 270 2.94 -25.19 -14.76
C LYS A 270 4.08 -24.66 -15.62
N GLU A 271 4.56 -23.44 -15.38
CA GLU A 271 5.73 -22.90 -16.06
C GLU A 271 6.93 -23.84 -15.88
N LYS A 272 7.63 -24.11 -16.98
CA LYS A 272 8.73 -25.09 -17.01
C LYS A 272 9.81 -24.79 -15.98
N THR A 273 10.11 -23.51 -15.74
CA THR A 273 11.12 -23.04 -14.80
C THR A 273 10.68 -23.18 -13.34
N LEU A 274 9.37 -23.20 -13.08
CA LEU A 274 8.76 -23.22 -11.75
C LEU A 274 8.29 -24.59 -11.29
N LYS A 275 8.43 -25.62 -12.15
CA LYS A 275 8.01 -26.96 -11.78
C LYS A 275 8.70 -27.46 -10.51
N GLY A 276 7.90 -27.78 -9.49
CA GLY A 276 8.38 -28.24 -8.18
C GLY A 276 8.96 -27.12 -7.28
N ALA A 277 8.73 -25.85 -7.60
CA ALA A 277 9.12 -24.73 -6.78
C ALA A 277 8.37 -24.74 -5.43
N SER A 278 9.01 -24.25 -4.38
CA SER A 278 8.32 -23.86 -3.15
C SER A 278 7.62 -22.52 -3.35
N VAL A 279 6.50 -22.32 -2.64
CA VAL A 279 5.85 -21.00 -2.53
C VAL A 279 6.19 -20.45 -1.15
N ILE A 280 6.76 -19.26 -1.11
CA ILE A 280 7.12 -18.57 0.12
C ILE A 280 6.44 -17.20 0.20
N SER A 281 6.22 -16.73 1.41
CA SER A 281 5.89 -15.35 1.73
C SER A 281 6.95 -14.77 2.64
N TYR A 282 6.97 -13.44 2.75
CA TYR A 282 7.83 -12.75 3.70
C TYR A 282 6.97 -12.17 4.82
N GLU A 283 7.37 -12.48 6.06
CA GLU A 283 6.73 -11.99 7.26
C GLU A 283 7.72 -11.10 8.02
N THR A 284 7.19 -10.09 8.73
CA THR A 284 8.01 -9.41 9.73
C THR A 284 8.38 -10.41 10.80
N SER A 285 9.65 -10.51 11.15
CA SER A 285 10.07 -11.20 12.36
C SER A 285 9.41 -10.49 13.55
N ALA A 286 8.19 -10.90 13.90
CA ALA A 286 7.65 -10.52 15.19
C ALA A 286 8.69 -10.96 16.21
N SER A 287 9.35 -9.98 16.84
CA SER A 287 10.39 -10.28 17.83
C SER A 287 9.81 -11.33 18.79
N THR A 288 10.61 -12.28 19.19
CA THR A 288 10.23 -13.32 20.17
C THR A 288 9.54 -12.73 21.41
N TRP A 289 9.71 -11.44 21.64
CA TRP A 289 9.07 -10.58 22.64
C TRP A 289 7.58 -10.33 22.41
N GLU A 290 7.15 -10.09 21.17
CA GLU A 290 5.71 -9.91 20.87
C GLU A 290 4.94 -11.21 21.00
N LYS A 291 5.57 -12.34 20.74
CA LYS A 291 4.99 -13.67 20.97
C LYS A 291 5.00 -14.07 22.47
N ALA A 292 5.93 -13.54 23.26
CA ALA A 292 6.09 -13.86 24.68
C ALA A 292 5.29 -12.94 25.62
N PHE A 293 4.97 -11.73 25.22
CA PHE A 293 4.19 -10.77 26.03
C PHE A 293 2.96 -10.30 25.24
N PRO A 294 1.77 -10.24 25.85
CA PRO A 294 0.57 -9.69 25.23
C PRO A 294 0.65 -8.15 25.16
N PHE A 295 1.65 -7.64 24.44
CA PHE A 295 1.86 -6.18 24.22
C PHE A 295 0.66 -5.54 23.52
N LYS A 296 -0.12 -6.30 22.75
CA LYS A 296 -1.41 -5.84 22.19
C LYS A 296 -2.37 -5.32 23.27
N ILE A 297 -2.35 -5.91 24.45
CA ILE A 297 -3.20 -5.46 25.58
C ILE A 297 -2.66 -4.14 26.15
N MET A 298 -1.35 -3.98 26.24
CA MET A 298 -0.72 -2.77 26.79
C MET A 298 -0.80 -1.59 25.81
N ASN A 299 -0.63 -1.82 24.51
CA ASN A 299 -0.78 -0.79 23.48
C ASN A 299 -2.23 -0.30 23.38
N ASN A 300 -3.23 -1.17 23.45
CA ASN A 300 -4.63 -0.77 23.54
C ASN A 300 -4.94 -0.01 24.84
N TRP A 301 -4.26 -0.34 25.93
CA TRP A 301 -4.42 0.38 27.20
C TRP A 301 -3.76 1.77 27.15
N ILE A 302 -2.59 1.90 26.56
CA ILE A 302 -1.89 3.17 26.35
C ILE A 302 -2.63 4.05 25.30
N LYS A 303 -3.12 3.46 24.20
CA LYS A 303 -3.96 4.17 23.22
C LYS A 303 -5.28 4.62 23.83
N GLY A 304 -5.89 3.84 24.72
CA GLY A 304 -7.08 4.24 25.47
C GLY A 304 -6.85 5.43 26.42
N PHE A 305 -5.62 5.64 26.89
CA PHE A 305 -5.25 6.81 27.71
C PHE A 305 -4.85 8.04 26.87
N SER A 306 -4.34 7.85 25.66
CA SER A 306 -3.94 8.92 24.74
C SER A 306 -5.10 9.48 23.90
N SER A 307 -6.20 8.74 23.81
CA SER A 307 -7.40 9.11 23.03
C SER A 307 -8.33 10.12 23.73
N LYS A 308 -7.88 10.85 24.76
CA LYS A 308 -8.66 11.95 25.32
C LYS A 308 -8.34 13.25 24.62
N ASN A 309 -9.23 13.58 23.67
CA ASN A 309 -9.56 14.93 23.23
C ASN A 309 -8.48 15.72 22.48
N LYS A 310 -8.38 15.50 21.18
CA LYS A 310 -8.12 16.61 20.25
C LYS A 310 -9.47 17.16 19.73
N LEU A 311 -10.36 17.53 20.62
CA LEU A 311 -11.43 18.45 20.28
C LEU A 311 -10.80 19.85 20.22
N THR A 312 -10.83 20.47 19.04
CA THR A 312 -10.59 21.93 18.95
C THR A 312 -11.59 22.63 19.87
N PRO A 313 -11.29 23.82 20.41
CA PRO A 313 -12.19 24.54 21.32
C PRO A 313 -13.60 24.81 20.78
N LEU A 314 -13.86 24.58 19.50
CA LEU A 314 -15.14 24.77 18.81
C LEU A 314 -15.85 23.45 18.47
N GLY A 315 -15.33 22.27 18.84
CA GLY A 315 -15.97 20.98 18.54
C GLY A 315 -16.05 20.64 17.04
N LEU A 316 -15.34 21.38 16.18
CA LEU A 316 -15.25 21.09 14.76
C LEU A 316 -14.22 19.98 14.54
N PRO A 317 -14.47 19.04 13.59
CA PRO A 317 -13.44 18.10 13.19
C PRO A 317 -12.21 18.88 12.72
N SER A 318 -11.01 18.41 13.08
CA SER A 318 -9.77 18.97 12.56
C SER A 318 -9.80 18.78 11.04
N LEU A 319 -10.00 19.88 10.31
CA LEU A 319 -9.72 19.89 8.88
C LEU A 319 -8.20 19.70 8.78
N SER A 320 -7.76 18.47 8.55
CA SER A 320 -6.36 18.22 8.25
C SER A 320 -6.02 19.03 7.00
N GLU A 321 -4.94 19.79 7.06
CA GLU A 321 -4.38 20.48 5.89
C GLU A 321 -3.79 19.41 4.96
N GLU A 322 -4.65 18.60 4.33
CA GLU A 322 -4.22 17.68 3.29
C GLU A 322 -3.95 18.47 2.03
N THR A 323 -2.69 18.56 1.67
CA THR A 323 -2.30 19.08 0.36
C THR A 323 -2.89 18.19 -0.72
N PRO A 324 -3.46 18.76 -1.80
CA PRO A 324 -3.99 17.98 -2.91
C PRO A 324 -2.91 17.03 -3.45
N GLN A 325 -3.20 15.74 -3.49
CA GLN A 325 -2.31 14.72 -4.02
C GLN A 325 -2.88 14.13 -5.30
N LEU A 326 -1.99 13.81 -6.24
CA LEU A 326 -2.35 13.01 -7.42
C LEU A 326 -2.54 11.56 -6.99
N MET A 327 -3.69 11.01 -7.34
CA MET A 327 -4.05 9.65 -6.93
C MET A 327 -4.53 8.81 -8.12
N TYR A 328 -4.12 7.57 -8.12
CA TYR A 328 -4.78 6.46 -8.78
C TYR A 328 -5.72 5.82 -7.75
N TRP A 329 -6.95 6.34 -7.63
CA TRP A 329 -7.87 5.95 -6.58
C TRP A 329 -9.29 5.71 -7.11
N TYR A 330 -9.89 4.61 -6.70
CA TYR A 330 -11.31 4.32 -6.91
C TYR A 330 -12.07 4.51 -5.59
N GLY A 331 -13.16 5.28 -5.61
CA GLY A 331 -14.02 5.46 -4.42
C GLY A 331 -14.38 6.91 -4.07
N GLY A 332 -14.07 7.88 -4.95
CA GLY A 332 -14.36 9.30 -4.69
C GLY A 332 -13.39 9.94 -3.71
N SER A 333 -13.72 11.09 -3.13
CA SER A 333 -12.87 11.76 -2.16
C SER A 333 -12.59 10.86 -0.96
N ALA A 334 -11.33 10.62 -0.64
CA ALA A 334 -10.91 10.07 0.64
C ALA A 334 -11.22 11.11 1.73
N ILE A 335 -12.50 11.24 2.11
CA ILE A 335 -12.87 11.99 3.31
C ILE A 335 -12.59 11.03 4.46
N HIS A 336 -11.47 11.24 5.14
CA HIS A 336 -11.21 10.59 6.42
C HIS A 336 -12.16 11.19 7.46
N GLU A 337 -13.10 10.40 7.96
CA GLU A 337 -13.85 10.70 9.18
C GLU A 337 -12.95 10.59 10.43
#